data_7127b8df90dd807c9f8b98a9ccc0ba45
#
_entry.id   7127b8df90dd807c9f8b98a9ccc0ba45
#
_cell.length_a   1.000
_cell.length_b   1.000
_cell.length_c   1.000
_cell.angle_alpha   90.00
_cell.angle_beta   90.00
_cell.angle_gamma   90.00
#
_symmetry.space_group_name_H-M   'P 1'
#
loop_
_entity.id
_entity.type
_entity.pdbx_description
1 polymer ?
#
loop_
_entity_poly.entity_id
_entity_poly.type
_entity_poly.pdbx_seq_one_letter_code
_entity_poly.pdbx_strand_id
1 'polypeptide(L)'
;MSNFHFAFNGLSIFCEVKKNMMHQFNRTMEYLESKLDAEVDLQKFQQLSGYSYALFSRLFSILADMTLAEYLRNRRLSEAVTDLREGSEKVIDIAMKYGYESADAFSAAFKKFHGATPSEVR
;
A
#
# COMPACT_ATOMS: atom_id res chain seq x y z
N MET A 1 -32.53 -2.90 4.82
CA MET A 1 -32.48 -2.86 4.10
C MET A 1 -33.01 -2.63 3.34
N SER A 2 -33.05 -2.49 3.06
CA SER A 2 -33.40 -2.18 2.36
C SER A 2 -34.44 -2.01 1.97
N ASN A 3 -35.00 -1.37 2.10
CA ASN A 3 -35.95 -0.96 1.83
C ASN A 3 -36.27 -0.97 0.62
N PHE A 4 -35.95 -1.45 0.07
CA PHE A 4 -36.13 -1.43 -1.17
C PHE A 4 -37.15 -2.34 -1.49
N HIS A 5 -37.73 -2.28 -2.58
CA HIS A 5 -38.63 -3.18 -2.92
C HIS A 5 -38.12 -3.83 -4.06
N PHE A 6 -38.79 -4.57 -4.84
CA PHE A 6 -38.31 -5.37 -5.78
C PHE A 6 -37.39 -4.77 -6.72
N ALA A 7 -37.67 -3.83 -7.53
CA ALA A 7 -36.82 -3.19 -8.46
C ALA A 7 -35.74 -2.46 -7.75
N PHE A 8 -36.03 -2.04 -6.52
CA PHE A 8 -35.06 -1.35 -5.75
C PHE A 8 -34.22 -2.29 -4.91
N ASN A 9 -34.69 -3.47 -4.63
CA ASN A 9 -33.95 -4.46 -3.89
C ASN A 9 -32.65 -4.83 -4.58
N GLY A 10 -32.70 -5.07 -5.88
CA GLY A 10 -31.51 -5.38 -6.63
C GLY A 10 -30.48 -4.26 -6.56
N LEU A 11 -30.95 -3.02 -6.64
CA LEU A 11 -30.08 -1.88 -6.56
C LEU A 11 -29.48 -1.73 -5.17
N SER A 12 -30.30 -1.96 -4.15
CA SER A 12 -29.85 -1.88 -2.76
C SER A 12 -28.78 -2.93 -2.46
N ILE A 13 -29.04 -4.16 -2.90
CA ILE A 13 -28.11 -5.26 -2.70
C ILE A 13 -26.79 -4.95 -3.40
N PHE A 14 -26.87 -4.42 -4.63
CA PHE A 14 -25.68 -4.07 -5.37
C PHE A 14 -24.87 -2.99 -4.63
N CYS A 15 -25.53 -1.98 -4.09
CA CYS A 15 -24.87 -0.91 -3.33
C CYS A 15 -24.22 -1.45 -2.07
N GLU A 16 -24.87 -2.39 -1.39
CA GLU A 16 -24.28 -2.97 -0.18
C GLU A 16 -23.08 -3.83 -0.48
N VAL A 17 -23.14 -4.65 -1.53
CA VAL A 17 -22.01 -5.47 -1.94
C VAL A 17 -20.83 -4.57 -2.28
N LYS A 18 -21.08 -3.51 -3.04
CA LYS A 18 -20.03 -2.56 -3.40
C LYS A 18 -19.43 -1.90 -2.17
N LYS A 19 -20.27 -1.51 -1.22
CA LYS A 19 -19.83 -0.89 0.01
C LYS A 19 -18.98 -1.83 0.85
N ASN A 20 -19.38 -3.09 0.96
CA ASN A 20 -18.63 -4.09 1.69
C ASN A 20 -17.30 -4.39 1.03
N MET A 21 -17.27 -4.44 -0.29
CA MET A 21 -16.04 -4.64 -1.04
C MET A 21 -15.06 -3.50 -0.80
N MET A 22 -15.55 -2.27 -0.82
CA MET A 22 -14.68 -1.11 -0.56
C MET A 22 -14.17 -1.09 0.87
N HIS A 23 -15.01 -1.48 1.82
CA HIS A 23 -14.59 -1.54 3.21
C HIS A 23 -13.50 -2.60 3.40
N GLN A 24 -13.69 -3.78 2.79
CA GLN A 24 -12.74 -4.87 2.84
C GLN A 24 -11.43 -4.47 2.14
N PHE A 25 -11.54 -3.79 1.01
CA PHE A 25 -10.40 -3.29 0.26
C PHE A 25 -9.60 -2.30 1.13
N ASN A 26 -10.27 -1.36 1.76
CA ASN A 26 -9.61 -0.37 2.62
C ASN A 26 -8.90 -1.01 3.81
N ARG A 27 -9.52 -2.01 4.43
CA ARG A 27 -8.88 -2.73 5.55
C ARG A 27 -7.64 -3.46 5.09
N THR A 28 -7.67 -4.02 3.87
CA THR A 28 -6.52 -4.69 3.31
C THR A 28 -5.40 -3.70 3.04
N MET A 29 -5.74 -2.52 2.51
CA MET A 29 -4.75 -1.47 2.29
C MET A 29 -4.13 -0.99 3.61
N GLU A 30 -4.92 -0.88 4.66
CA GLU A 30 -4.40 -0.53 5.99
C GLU A 30 -3.41 -1.58 6.48
N TYR A 31 -3.70 -2.85 6.23
CA TYR A 31 -2.79 -3.92 6.60
C TYR A 31 -1.46 -3.80 5.84
N LEU A 32 -1.53 -3.55 4.53
CA LEU A 32 -0.32 -3.37 3.72
C LEU A 32 0.48 -2.16 4.19
N GLU A 33 -0.19 -1.07 4.54
CA GLU A 33 0.45 0.13 5.06
C GLU A 33 1.18 -0.17 6.37
N SER A 34 0.67 -1.05 7.18
CA SER A 34 1.30 -1.43 8.44
C SER A 34 2.52 -2.32 8.24
N LYS A 35 2.73 -2.82 7.02
CA LYS A 35 3.81 -3.74 6.68
C LYS A 35 4.81 -3.15 5.70
N LEU A 36 4.89 -1.84 5.58
CA LEU A 36 5.82 -1.21 4.64
C LEU A 36 7.27 -1.57 4.92
N ASP A 37 7.61 -1.77 6.18
CA ASP A 37 8.98 -2.11 6.61
C ASP A 37 9.10 -3.56 7.06
N ALA A 38 8.17 -4.41 6.69
CA ALA A 38 8.15 -5.81 7.13
C ALA A 38 7.58 -6.70 6.03
N GLU A 39 7.64 -7.99 6.25
CA GLU A 39 7.07 -8.93 5.28
C GLU A 39 5.58 -9.04 5.48
N VAL A 40 4.86 -9.19 4.37
CA VAL A 40 3.42 -9.39 4.39
C VAL A 40 3.14 -10.86 4.64
N ASP A 41 2.30 -11.15 5.63
CA ASP A 41 1.81 -12.50 5.85
C ASP A 41 0.72 -12.76 4.82
N LEU A 42 1.04 -13.55 3.80
CA LEU A 42 0.13 -13.80 2.68
C LEU A 42 -1.16 -14.50 3.10
N GLN A 43 -1.09 -15.34 4.13
CA GLN A 43 -2.27 -16.03 4.62
C GLN A 43 -3.24 -15.04 5.28
N LYS A 44 -2.70 -14.17 6.11
CA LYS A 44 -3.50 -13.13 6.74
C LYS A 44 -4.05 -12.16 5.71
N PHE A 45 -3.24 -11.83 4.70
CA PHE A 45 -3.67 -10.98 3.60
C PHE A 45 -4.88 -11.58 2.91
N GLN A 46 -4.82 -12.87 2.60
CA GLN A 46 -5.92 -13.55 1.92
C GLN A 46 -7.17 -13.59 2.78
N GLN A 47 -7.01 -13.77 4.08
CA GLN A 47 -8.14 -13.76 5.00
C GLN A 47 -8.80 -12.38 5.07
N LEU A 48 -8.00 -11.32 5.06
CA LEU A 48 -8.52 -9.96 5.11
C LEU A 48 -9.17 -9.52 3.81
N SER A 49 -8.52 -9.79 2.69
CA SER A 49 -8.99 -9.32 1.40
C SER A 49 -10.04 -10.21 0.76
N GLY A 50 -9.99 -11.49 1.06
CA GLY A 50 -10.81 -12.48 0.39
C GLY A 50 -10.23 -12.90 -0.95
N TYR A 51 -9.04 -12.39 -1.31
CA TYR A 51 -8.39 -12.66 -2.59
C TYR A 51 -6.94 -13.07 -2.39
N SER A 52 -6.38 -13.77 -3.36
CA SER A 52 -4.94 -13.97 -3.38
C SER A 52 -4.24 -12.62 -3.62
N TYR A 53 -2.98 -12.54 -3.26
CA TYR A 53 -2.20 -11.32 -3.47
C TYR A 53 -2.15 -10.95 -4.96
N ALA A 54 -1.99 -11.96 -5.82
CA ALA A 54 -1.93 -11.73 -7.27
C ALA A 54 -3.23 -11.13 -7.80
N LEU A 55 -4.37 -11.67 -7.39
CA LEU A 55 -5.66 -11.16 -7.85
C LEU A 55 -5.92 -9.77 -7.29
N PHE A 56 -5.63 -9.56 -6.00
CA PHE A 56 -5.79 -8.26 -5.38
C PHE A 56 -4.94 -7.20 -6.10
N SER A 57 -3.69 -7.55 -6.46
CA SER A 57 -2.80 -6.63 -7.17
C SER A 57 -3.39 -6.21 -8.51
N ARG A 58 -4.04 -7.14 -9.21
CA ARG A 58 -4.69 -6.83 -10.48
C ARG A 58 -5.89 -5.91 -10.29
N LEU A 59 -6.69 -6.18 -9.29
CA LEU A 59 -7.84 -5.33 -8.97
C LEU A 59 -7.39 -3.93 -8.57
N PHE A 60 -6.33 -3.86 -7.77
CA PHE A 60 -5.75 -2.58 -7.37
C PHE A 60 -5.32 -1.78 -8.59
N SER A 61 -4.63 -2.41 -9.55
CA SER A 61 -4.15 -1.73 -10.74
C SER A 61 -5.29 -1.15 -11.57
N ILE A 62 -6.41 -1.84 -11.63
CA ILE A 62 -7.58 -1.35 -12.35
C ILE A 62 -8.17 -0.12 -11.65
N LEU A 63 -8.21 -0.14 -10.32
CA LEU A 63 -8.80 0.94 -9.55
C LEU A 63 -7.90 2.16 -9.40
N ALA A 64 -6.60 1.95 -9.27
CA ALA A 64 -5.67 3.00 -8.91
C ALA A 64 -4.86 3.57 -10.08
N ASP A 65 -4.94 2.94 -11.24
CA ASP A 65 -4.19 3.35 -12.42
C ASP A 65 -2.68 3.31 -12.20
N MET A 66 -2.24 2.44 -11.31
CA MET A 66 -0.82 2.16 -11.04
C MET A 66 -0.75 0.78 -10.41
N THR A 67 0.40 0.15 -10.46
CA THR A 67 0.53 -1.17 -9.85
C THR A 67 0.60 -1.07 -8.33
N LEU A 68 0.20 -2.13 -7.66
CA LEU A 68 0.32 -2.18 -6.20
C LEU A 68 1.78 -2.09 -5.77
N ALA A 69 2.69 -2.72 -6.52
CA ALA A 69 4.11 -2.65 -6.22
C ALA A 69 4.64 -1.20 -6.29
N GLU A 70 4.22 -0.45 -7.30
CA GLU A 70 4.60 0.96 -7.42
C GLU A 70 4.04 1.79 -6.28
N TYR A 71 2.79 1.55 -5.94
CA TYR A 71 2.14 2.26 -4.84
C TYR A 71 2.90 2.03 -3.52
N LEU A 72 3.19 0.77 -3.22
CA LEU A 72 3.88 0.45 -1.96
C LEU A 72 5.30 0.98 -1.94
N ARG A 73 6.00 0.95 -3.09
CA ARG A 73 7.33 1.52 -3.19
C ARG A 73 7.29 3.02 -2.92
N ASN A 74 6.33 3.72 -3.51
CA ASN A 74 6.18 5.16 -3.30
C ASN A 74 5.86 5.48 -1.83
N ARG A 75 5.04 4.65 -1.21
CA ARG A 75 4.72 4.84 0.21
C ARG A 75 5.95 4.63 1.09
N ARG A 76 6.78 3.62 0.77
CA ARG A 76 8.02 3.39 1.53
C ARG A 76 8.95 4.59 1.40
N LEU A 77 9.09 5.12 0.20
CA LEU A 77 9.95 6.29 -0.01
C LEU A 77 9.40 7.53 0.70
N SER A 78 8.10 7.65 0.81
CA SER A 78 7.47 8.76 1.55
C SER A 78 7.73 8.63 3.05
N GLU A 79 7.58 7.40 3.60
CA GLU A 79 7.83 7.15 5.02
C GLU A 79 9.30 7.34 5.36
N ALA A 80 10.20 7.07 4.42
CA ALA A 80 11.62 7.26 4.63
C ALA A 80 11.98 8.73 4.91
N VAL A 81 11.20 9.68 4.42
CA VAL A 81 11.42 11.10 4.71
C VAL A 81 11.30 11.35 6.21
N THR A 82 10.28 10.77 6.83
CA THR A 82 10.09 10.89 8.28
C THR A 82 11.26 10.28 9.03
N ASP A 83 11.70 9.09 8.63
CA ASP A 83 12.83 8.42 9.27
C ASP A 83 14.10 9.26 9.16
N LEU A 84 14.33 9.88 8.02
CA LEU A 84 15.50 10.72 7.80
C LEU A 84 15.47 12.00 8.65
N ARG A 85 14.30 12.60 8.77
CA ARG A 85 14.16 13.88 9.48
C ARG A 85 14.06 13.74 10.97
N GLU A 86 13.37 12.72 11.45
CA GLU A 86 13.08 12.58 12.87
C GLU A 86 13.99 11.62 13.59
N GLY A 87 14.61 10.70 12.87
CA GLY A 87 15.45 9.70 13.48
C GLY A 87 16.93 10.01 13.34
N SER A 88 17.70 9.19 14.01
CA SER A 88 19.16 9.25 13.92
C SER A 88 19.71 8.05 13.15
N GLU A 89 18.84 7.29 12.49
CA GLU A 89 19.25 6.12 11.74
C GLU A 89 20.12 6.50 10.56
N LYS A 90 21.07 5.63 10.25
CA LYS A 90 21.92 5.84 9.06
C LYS A 90 21.13 5.54 7.82
N VAL A 91 21.51 6.18 6.71
CA VAL A 91 20.84 5.96 5.42
C VAL A 91 20.85 4.49 5.04
N ILE A 92 21.96 3.77 5.29
CA ILE A 92 22.04 2.35 4.98
C ILE A 92 21.00 1.54 5.77
N ASP A 93 20.80 1.89 7.03
CA ASP A 93 19.83 1.18 7.88
C ASP A 93 18.40 1.42 7.41
N ILE A 94 18.10 2.65 7.00
CA ILE A 94 16.79 2.98 6.44
C ILE A 94 16.57 2.22 5.13
N ALA A 95 17.61 2.16 4.29
CA ALA A 95 17.56 1.42 3.03
C ALA A 95 17.21 -0.05 3.27
N MET A 96 17.90 -0.66 4.21
CA MET A 96 17.67 -2.08 4.54
C MET A 96 16.29 -2.30 5.13
N LYS A 97 15.84 -1.37 5.95
CA LYS A 97 14.51 -1.44 6.57
C LYS A 97 13.41 -1.53 5.52
N TYR A 98 13.54 -0.81 4.44
CA TYR A 98 12.54 -0.81 3.38
C TYR A 98 12.85 -1.79 2.23
N GLY A 99 13.79 -2.70 2.46
CA GLY A 99 14.02 -3.80 1.53
C GLY A 99 14.94 -3.52 0.36
N TYR A 100 15.69 -2.43 0.41
CA TYR A 100 16.68 -2.13 -0.62
C TYR A 100 17.97 -2.88 -0.35
N GLU A 101 18.62 -3.33 -1.41
CA GLU A 101 19.85 -4.13 -1.28
C GLU A 101 21.07 -3.30 -0.88
N SER A 102 21.03 -2.00 -1.13
CA SER A 102 22.17 -1.13 -0.84
C SER A 102 21.69 0.31 -0.61
N ALA A 103 22.55 1.09 0.02
CA ALA A 103 22.29 2.52 0.19
C ALA A 103 22.21 3.22 -1.16
N ASP A 104 23.02 2.77 -2.14
CA ASP A 104 23.01 3.38 -3.47
C ASP A 104 21.71 3.14 -4.20
N ALA A 105 21.18 1.93 -4.13
CA ALA A 105 19.89 1.60 -4.75
C ALA A 105 18.76 2.42 -4.13
N PHE A 106 18.77 2.53 -2.81
CA PHE A 106 17.80 3.33 -2.09
C PHE A 106 17.90 4.81 -2.48
N SER A 107 19.12 5.35 -2.49
CA SER A 107 19.35 6.75 -2.80
C SER A 107 18.93 7.11 -4.22
N ALA A 108 19.16 6.20 -5.16
CA ALA A 108 18.74 6.40 -6.55
C ALA A 108 17.22 6.45 -6.67
N ALA A 109 16.53 5.51 -6.02
CA ALA A 109 15.08 5.47 -6.03
C ALA A 109 14.49 6.68 -5.30
N PHE A 110 15.08 7.04 -4.18
CA PHE A 110 14.65 8.19 -3.38
C PHE A 110 14.76 9.49 -4.18
N LYS A 111 15.90 9.70 -4.82
CA LYS A 111 16.12 10.90 -5.63
C LYS A 111 15.16 10.95 -6.81
N LYS A 112 14.92 9.82 -7.45
CA LYS A 112 14.01 9.76 -8.57
C LYS A 112 12.60 10.15 -8.15
N PHE A 113 12.18 9.72 -6.97
CA PHE A 113 10.83 9.98 -6.48
C PHE A 113 10.68 11.38 -5.88
N HIS A 114 11.65 11.81 -5.06
CA HIS A 114 11.55 13.08 -4.32
C HIS A 114 12.27 14.25 -4.97
N GLY A 115 13.14 14.01 -5.93
CA GLY A 115 13.92 15.06 -6.56
C GLY A 115 15.16 15.48 -5.77
N ALA A 116 15.43 14.86 -4.63
CA ALA A 116 16.57 15.16 -3.78
C ALA A 116 17.09 13.86 -3.17
N THR A 117 18.38 13.85 -2.80
CA THR A 117 18.98 12.67 -2.18
C THR A 117 18.58 12.57 -0.71
N PRO A 118 18.70 11.39 -0.09
CA PRO A 118 18.44 11.26 1.34
C PRO A 118 19.27 12.19 2.20
N SER A 119 20.52 12.39 1.83
CA SER A 119 21.41 13.29 2.57
C SER A 119 20.94 14.74 2.50
N GLU A 120 20.40 15.14 1.36
CA GLU A 120 19.89 16.49 1.17
C GLU A 120 18.60 16.74 1.97
N VAL A 121 17.80 15.68 2.18
CA VAL A 121 16.57 15.80 2.93
C VAL A 121 16.83 15.80 4.44
N ARG A 122 17.85 15.06 4.86
CA ARG A 122 18.24 15.02 6.27
C ARG A 122 18.78 16.37 6.73
#